data_fceb5a1e3c6275a390a2031b72cff400
#
_entry.id   fceb5a1e3c6275a390a2031b72cff400
#
_cell.length_a   1.000
_cell.length_b   1.000
_cell.length_c   1.000
_cell.angle_alpha   90.00
_cell.angle_beta   90.00
_cell.angle_gamma   90.00
#
_symmetry.space_group_name_H-M   'P 1'
#
loop_
_entity.id
_entity.type
_entity.pdbx_description
1 polymer ?
#
loop_
_entity_poly.entity_id
_entity_poly.type
_entity_poly.pdbx_seq_one_letter_code
_entity_poly.pdbx_strand_id
1 'polypeptide(L)'
;MSPVHRPDQHPDVPHSPESSTQSTTRSASPVYLDGSGATAALVVTALLVLTQLYAAIPLLAPISTDLHGNATVALSTAFSLTYAAGFLIWGPVSDHYGRRRTMALALGTLTVSTVCCALAPSLPVLAALRAIQGLSASGFAPVALAYLSEALAPPRRAGAIGAMSTSFLMAGIFGQVLASLVALHLGWQWFFPLCGGLLAVAL
;
A
#
# COMPACT_ATOMS: atom_id res chain seq x y z
N MET A 1 -66.09 -53.45 31.13
CA MET A 1 -66.60 -52.87 29.88
C MET A 1 -65.54 -51.89 29.34
N SER A 2 -64.69 -52.35 28.47
CA SER A 2 -63.67 -51.53 27.83
C SER A 2 -64.12 -51.24 26.41
N PRO A 3 -64.03 -50.00 25.90
CA PRO A 3 -64.20 -49.75 24.48
C PRO A 3 -62.89 -49.97 23.70
N VAL A 4 -63.04 -50.65 22.61
CA VAL A 4 -62.06 -51.04 21.59
C VAL A 4 -61.60 -49.77 20.85
N HIS A 5 -60.29 -49.59 20.84
CA HIS A 5 -59.64 -48.59 20.04
C HIS A 5 -59.45 -49.12 18.61
N ARG A 6 -59.99 -48.40 17.62
CA ARG A 6 -59.82 -48.65 16.17
C ARG A 6 -58.56 -47.98 15.69
N PRO A 7 -57.67 -48.61 14.94
CA PRO A 7 -56.57 -47.91 14.29
C PRO A 7 -57.09 -47.26 13.00
N ASP A 8 -56.91 -45.96 12.91
CA ASP A 8 -57.14 -45.20 11.69
C ASP A 8 -56.11 -45.58 10.63
N GLN A 9 -56.63 -46.09 9.53
CA GLN A 9 -55.86 -46.34 8.31
C GLN A 9 -55.62 -44.99 7.62
N HIS A 10 -54.39 -44.49 7.64
CA HIS A 10 -53.94 -43.40 6.79
C HIS A 10 -53.75 -43.89 5.35
N PRO A 11 -54.28 -43.27 4.31
CA PRO A 11 -54.06 -43.67 2.95
C PRO A 11 -52.61 -43.29 2.53
N ASP A 12 -51.93 -44.26 1.95
CA ASP A 12 -50.60 -44.11 1.34
C ASP A 12 -50.62 -43.01 0.27
N VAL A 13 -49.89 -41.92 0.53
CA VAL A 13 -49.58 -40.91 -0.46
C VAL A 13 -48.37 -41.38 -1.24
N PRO A 14 -48.42 -41.54 -2.56
CA PRO A 14 -47.28 -41.95 -3.34
C PRO A 14 -46.23 -40.83 -3.33
N HIS A 15 -45.06 -41.14 -2.73
CA HIS A 15 -43.90 -40.30 -2.79
C HIS A 15 -43.39 -40.27 -4.25
N SER A 16 -43.69 -39.18 -4.95
CA SER A 16 -43.00 -38.89 -6.21
C SER A 16 -41.51 -38.66 -5.93
N PRO A 17 -40.60 -39.27 -6.70
CA PRO A 17 -39.19 -38.97 -6.58
C PRO A 17 -38.94 -37.54 -7.07
N GLU A 18 -38.81 -36.62 -6.12
CA GLU A 18 -38.24 -35.29 -6.41
C GLU A 18 -36.82 -35.53 -6.91
N SER A 19 -36.66 -35.41 -8.20
CA SER A 19 -35.36 -35.29 -8.85
C SER A 19 -34.72 -33.99 -8.39
N SER A 20 -34.01 -34.07 -7.26
CA SER A 20 -33.12 -33.01 -6.82
C SER A 20 -31.99 -32.87 -7.84
N THR A 21 -32.25 -32.07 -8.86
CA THR A 21 -31.19 -31.50 -9.71
C THR A 21 -30.37 -30.57 -8.81
N GLN A 22 -29.46 -31.15 -8.04
CA GLN A 22 -28.40 -30.39 -7.42
C GLN A 22 -27.57 -29.80 -8.55
N SER A 23 -27.93 -28.57 -8.95
CA SER A 23 -27.04 -27.73 -9.71
C SER A 23 -25.78 -27.53 -8.87
N THR A 24 -24.78 -28.32 -9.17
CA THR A 24 -23.41 -28.19 -8.65
C THR A 24 -22.89 -26.87 -9.20
N THR A 25 -23.26 -25.77 -8.59
CA THR A 25 -22.55 -24.52 -8.75
C THR A 25 -21.16 -24.81 -8.23
N ARG A 26 -20.24 -25.15 -9.12
CA ARG A 26 -18.80 -25.18 -8.86
C ARG A 26 -18.45 -23.79 -8.38
N SER A 27 -18.45 -23.60 -7.07
CA SER A 27 -17.84 -22.48 -6.43
C SER A 27 -16.36 -22.54 -6.82
N ALA A 28 -15.97 -21.72 -7.77
CA ALA A 28 -14.58 -21.55 -8.12
C ALA A 28 -13.87 -21.13 -6.82
N SER A 29 -13.01 -22.02 -6.31
CA SER A 29 -12.20 -21.72 -5.14
C SER A 29 -11.43 -20.45 -5.44
N PRO A 30 -11.48 -19.41 -4.59
CA PRO A 30 -10.71 -18.20 -4.82
C PRO A 30 -9.23 -18.58 -4.94
N VAL A 31 -8.61 -18.21 -6.05
CA VAL A 31 -7.17 -18.45 -6.30
C VAL A 31 -6.43 -17.46 -5.41
N TYR A 32 -6.03 -17.90 -4.23
CA TYR A 32 -5.16 -17.13 -3.37
C TYR A 32 -3.71 -17.19 -3.87
N LEU A 33 -3.02 -16.05 -3.81
CA LEU A 33 -1.61 -16.02 -4.13
C LEU A 33 -0.82 -16.84 -3.09
N ASP A 34 0.10 -17.67 -3.55
CA ASP A 34 1.05 -18.42 -2.72
C ASP A 34 2.24 -17.49 -2.36
N GLY A 35 1.91 -16.42 -1.64
CA GLY A 35 2.53 -15.12 -1.78
C GLY A 35 3.55 -14.73 -0.70
N SER A 36 4.46 -15.59 -0.22
CA SER A 36 5.52 -15.11 0.68
C SER A 36 6.44 -14.10 -0.04
N GLY A 37 6.81 -14.34 -1.28
CA GLY A 37 7.64 -13.42 -2.08
C GLY A 37 6.93 -12.11 -2.42
N ALA A 38 5.68 -12.18 -2.88
CA ALA A 38 4.89 -10.98 -3.18
C ALA A 38 4.62 -10.13 -1.93
N THR A 39 4.34 -10.77 -0.79
CA THR A 39 4.18 -10.07 0.48
C THR A 39 5.48 -9.37 0.89
N ALA A 40 6.61 -10.05 0.80
CA ALA A 40 7.91 -9.47 1.12
C ALA A 40 8.25 -8.29 0.21
N ALA A 41 7.99 -8.39 -1.09
CA ALA A 41 8.18 -7.29 -2.03
C ALA A 41 7.33 -6.07 -1.65
N LEU A 42 6.05 -6.26 -1.33
CA LEU A 42 5.17 -5.17 -0.90
C LEU A 42 5.61 -4.54 0.42
N VAL A 43 6.08 -5.34 1.39
CA VAL A 43 6.59 -4.85 2.68
C VAL A 43 7.86 -4.01 2.48
N VAL A 44 8.80 -4.47 1.66
CA VAL A 44 10.02 -3.71 1.34
C VAL A 44 9.68 -2.43 0.58
N THR A 45 8.78 -2.50 -0.40
CA THR A 45 8.33 -1.32 -1.14
C THR A 45 7.67 -0.31 -0.21
N ALA A 46 6.83 -0.75 0.73
CA ALA A 46 6.20 0.13 1.71
C ALA A 46 7.24 0.83 2.60
N LEU A 47 8.27 0.10 3.02
CA LEU A 47 9.38 0.69 3.78
C LEU A 47 10.07 1.80 2.96
N LEU A 48 10.38 1.54 1.68
CA LEU A 48 11.03 2.53 0.80
C LEU A 48 10.13 3.74 0.52
N VAL A 49 8.83 3.53 0.31
CA VAL A 49 7.87 4.61 0.09
C VAL A 49 7.79 5.53 1.31
N LEU A 50 7.67 4.97 2.52
CA LEU A 50 7.58 5.76 3.75
C LEU A 50 8.91 6.36 4.19
N THR A 51 10.04 5.79 3.78
CA THR A 51 11.36 6.39 3.92
C THR A 51 11.40 7.81 3.36
N GLN A 52 10.69 8.09 2.27
CA GLN A 52 10.62 9.44 1.68
C GLN A 52 9.99 10.50 2.60
N LEU A 53 9.06 10.10 3.46
CA LEU A 53 8.45 10.98 4.45
C LEU A 53 9.43 11.34 5.56
N TYR A 54 10.08 10.32 6.14
CA TYR A 54 10.92 10.50 7.33
C TYR A 54 12.32 11.06 7.04
N ALA A 55 12.80 10.93 5.81
CA ALA A 55 14.07 11.50 5.36
C ALA A 55 14.11 13.03 5.38
N ALA A 56 12.96 13.70 5.44
CA ALA A 56 12.88 15.16 5.46
C ALA A 56 13.67 15.76 6.63
N ILE A 57 13.64 15.13 7.82
CA ILE A 57 14.23 15.69 9.04
C ILE A 57 15.74 15.91 8.89
N PRO A 58 16.57 14.89 8.59
CA PRO A 58 18.02 15.08 8.46
C PRO A 58 18.44 15.88 7.22
N LEU A 59 17.57 15.98 6.20
CA LEU A 59 17.86 16.75 4.99
C LEU A 59 17.55 18.24 5.13
N LEU A 60 16.82 18.66 6.18
CA LEU A 60 16.42 20.06 6.38
C LEU A 60 17.62 21.03 6.40
N ALA A 61 18.61 20.76 7.23
CA ALA A 61 19.76 21.66 7.41
C ALA A 61 20.61 21.77 6.13
N PRO A 62 21.08 20.68 5.51
CA PRO A 62 21.90 20.77 4.31
C PRO A 62 21.15 21.44 3.14
N ILE A 63 19.88 21.15 2.92
CA ILE A 63 19.09 21.77 1.84
C ILE A 63 18.82 23.24 2.13
N SER A 64 18.53 23.62 3.39
CA SER A 64 18.34 25.02 3.77
C SER A 64 19.60 25.85 3.53
N THR A 65 20.76 25.28 3.74
CA THR A 65 22.05 25.92 3.49
C THR A 65 22.29 26.09 2.00
N ASP A 66 22.16 25.02 1.22
CA ASP A 66 22.47 25.03 -0.22
C ASP A 66 21.49 25.88 -1.04
N LEU A 67 20.20 25.84 -0.72
CA LEU A 67 19.17 26.59 -1.43
C LEU A 67 18.83 27.94 -0.77
N HIS A 68 19.67 28.39 0.18
CA HIS A 68 19.63 29.71 0.83
C HIS A 68 18.25 30.10 1.37
N GLY A 69 17.58 29.18 2.13
CA GLY A 69 16.27 29.46 2.71
C GLY A 69 15.77 28.38 3.65
N ASN A 70 14.57 28.57 4.19
CA ASN A 70 13.95 27.58 5.07
C ASN A 70 13.31 26.45 4.26
N ALA A 71 13.94 25.28 4.26
CA ALA A 71 13.47 24.12 3.53
C ALA A 71 12.27 23.39 4.16
N THR A 72 11.77 23.82 5.34
CA THR A 72 10.71 23.10 6.07
C THR A 72 9.45 22.93 5.23
N VAL A 73 9.00 24.02 4.58
CA VAL A 73 7.80 23.97 3.72
C VAL A 73 8.04 23.06 2.52
N ALA A 74 9.21 23.17 1.89
CA ALA A 74 9.54 22.39 0.70
C ALA A 74 9.67 20.89 1.01
N LEU A 75 10.37 20.51 2.08
CA LEU A 75 10.66 19.13 2.40
C LEU A 75 9.53 18.42 3.14
N SER A 76 8.97 19.07 4.17
CA SER A 76 8.03 18.41 5.10
C SER A 76 6.59 18.79 4.79
N THR A 77 6.25 20.08 4.79
CA THR A 77 4.85 20.52 4.69
C THR A 77 4.23 20.16 3.35
N ALA A 78 4.92 20.41 2.25
CA ALA A 78 4.42 20.10 0.90
C ALA A 78 4.14 18.62 0.72
N PHE A 79 5.07 17.76 1.14
CA PHE A 79 4.89 16.33 1.09
C PHE A 79 3.74 15.86 2.00
N SER A 80 3.76 16.22 3.28
CA SER A 80 2.80 15.72 4.27
C SER A 80 1.37 16.14 3.97
N LEU A 81 1.18 17.38 3.51
CA LEU A 81 -0.15 17.89 3.16
C LEU A 81 -0.74 17.13 1.96
N THR A 82 0.04 16.94 0.90
CA THR A 82 -0.43 16.21 -0.28
C THR A 82 -0.52 14.71 -0.03
N TYR A 83 0.32 14.16 0.84
CA TYR A 83 0.21 12.78 1.31
C TYR A 83 -1.13 12.55 2.03
N ALA A 84 -1.52 13.45 2.94
CA ALA A 84 -2.80 13.38 3.62
C ALA A 84 -3.99 13.53 2.66
N ALA A 85 -3.93 14.52 1.74
CA ALA A 85 -4.96 14.71 0.73
C ALA A 85 -5.11 13.50 -0.20
N GLY A 86 -4.00 12.85 -0.53
CA GLY A 86 -3.98 11.69 -1.40
C GLY A 86 -4.72 10.47 -0.85
N PHE A 87 -4.82 10.29 0.46
CA PHE A 87 -5.63 9.21 1.05
C PHE A 87 -7.11 9.29 0.64
N LEU A 88 -7.63 10.52 0.48
CA LEU A 88 -9.01 10.72 0.05
C LEU A 88 -9.22 10.41 -1.45
N ILE A 89 -8.18 10.53 -2.25
CA ILE A 89 -8.22 10.39 -3.70
C ILE A 89 -7.96 8.92 -4.10
N TRP A 90 -6.93 8.30 -3.55
CA TRP A 90 -6.48 6.98 -4.00
C TRP A 90 -7.40 5.83 -3.60
N GLY A 91 -8.21 5.97 -2.55
CA GLY A 91 -9.23 4.99 -2.18
C GLY A 91 -10.19 4.73 -3.36
N PRO A 92 -11.03 5.72 -3.74
CA PRO A 92 -11.94 5.59 -4.87
C PRO A 92 -11.26 5.24 -6.20
N VAL A 93 -10.07 5.81 -6.45
CA VAL A 93 -9.30 5.51 -7.66
C VAL A 93 -8.91 4.03 -7.73
N SER A 94 -8.44 3.47 -6.61
CA SER A 94 -8.04 2.06 -6.58
C SER A 94 -9.21 1.10 -6.69
N ASP A 95 -10.38 1.49 -6.21
CA ASP A 95 -11.60 0.70 -6.34
C ASP A 95 -12.10 0.66 -7.80
N HIS A 96 -11.93 1.77 -8.53
CA HIS A 96 -12.37 1.88 -9.92
C HIS A 96 -11.38 1.27 -10.93
N TYR A 97 -10.09 1.56 -10.80
CA TYR A 97 -9.06 1.14 -11.77
C TYR A 97 -8.34 -0.16 -11.39
N GLY A 98 -8.57 -0.67 -10.19
CA GLY A 98 -7.99 -1.90 -9.64
C GLY A 98 -6.67 -1.67 -8.90
N ARG A 99 -6.46 -2.48 -7.85
CA ARG A 99 -5.36 -2.31 -6.87
C ARG A 99 -3.97 -2.28 -7.52
N ARG A 100 -3.67 -3.25 -8.37
CA ARG A 100 -2.33 -3.39 -8.98
C ARG A 100 -1.96 -2.22 -9.90
N ARG A 101 -2.90 -1.76 -10.73
CA ARG A 101 -2.65 -0.63 -11.63
C ARG A 101 -2.44 0.66 -10.85
N THR A 102 -3.23 0.88 -9.81
CA THR A 102 -3.12 2.05 -8.94
C THR A 102 -1.78 2.07 -8.23
N MET A 103 -1.35 0.94 -7.64
CA MET A 103 -0.03 0.84 -7.01
C MET A 103 1.11 1.11 -8.00
N ALA A 104 1.05 0.53 -9.20
CA ALA A 104 2.08 0.74 -10.22
C ALA A 104 2.15 2.20 -10.69
N LEU A 105 1.01 2.86 -10.91
CA LEU A 105 0.97 4.27 -11.26
C LEU A 105 1.50 5.16 -10.14
N ALA A 106 1.07 4.93 -8.91
CA ALA A 106 1.52 5.65 -7.75
C ALA A 106 3.04 5.50 -7.54
N LEU A 107 3.54 4.26 -7.64
CA LEU A 107 4.96 3.97 -7.49
C LEU A 107 5.80 4.54 -8.63
N GLY A 108 5.34 4.43 -9.88
CA GLY A 108 6.01 5.01 -11.04
C GLY A 108 6.12 6.54 -10.95
N THR A 109 5.02 7.22 -10.62
CA THR A 109 5.02 8.67 -10.42
C THR A 109 5.90 9.08 -9.24
N LEU A 110 5.87 8.30 -8.15
CA LEU A 110 6.75 8.51 -6.99
C LEU A 110 8.22 8.38 -7.38
N THR A 111 8.58 7.35 -8.12
CA THR A 111 9.96 7.11 -8.58
C THR A 111 10.47 8.28 -9.41
N VAL A 112 9.71 8.70 -10.42
CA VAL A 112 10.08 9.83 -11.28
C VAL A 112 10.23 11.12 -10.49
N SER A 113 9.23 11.48 -9.67
CA SER A 113 9.28 12.70 -8.87
C SER A 113 10.41 12.67 -7.84
N THR A 114 10.75 11.48 -7.30
CA THR A 114 11.89 11.31 -6.40
C THR A 114 13.21 11.64 -7.10
N VAL A 115 13.45 11.08 -8.26
CA VAL A 115 14.66 11.39 -9.03
C VAL A 115 14.73 12.87 -9.41
N CYS A 116 13.61 13.46 -9.83
CA CYS A 116 13.55 14.88 -10.17
C CYS A 116 13.87 15.81 -8.99
N CYS A 117 13.61 15.40 -7.74
CA CYS A 117 13.99 16.20 -6.56
C CYS A 117 15.51 16.44 -6.45
N ALA A 118 16.33 15.53 -6.97
CA ALA A 118 17.79 15.73 -6.99
C ALA A 118 18.23 16.93 -7.86
N LEU A 119 17.41 17.26 -8.84
CA LEU A 119 17.69 18.33 -9.81
C LEU A 119 16.99 19.65 -9.48
N ALA A 120 16.38 19.75 -8.31
CA ALA A 120 15.62 20.94 -7.92
C ALA A 120 16.55 22.17 -7.73
N PRO A 121 16.43 23.23 -8.55
CA PRO A 121 17.31 24.39 -8.48
C PRO A 121 16.90 25.40 -7.40
N SER A 122 15.74 25.22 -6.78
CA SER A 122 15.19 26.17 -5.79
C SER A 122 14.17 25.50 -4.87
N LEU A 123 13.93 26.11 -3.70
CA LEU A 123 12.94 25.62 -2.73
C LEU A 123 11.51 25.52 -3.29
N PRO A 124 10.98 26.47 -4.09
CA PRO A 124 9.65 26.31 -4.69
C PRO A 124 9.53 25.12 -5.64
N VAL A 125 10.57 24.87 -6.45
CA VAL A 125 10.60 23.68 -7.35
C VAL A 125 10.66 22.40 -6.53
N LEU A 126 11.51 22.38 -5.50
CA LEU A 126 11.58 21.24 -4.58
C LEU A 126 10.23 21.01 -3.89
N ALA A 127 9.54 22.07 -3.44
CA ALA A 127 8.22 21.98 -2.82
C ALA A 127 7.18 21.35 -3.77
N ALA A 128 7.16 21.78 -5.03
CA ALA A 128 6.26 21.23 -6.04
C ALA A 128 6.53 19.73 -6.29
N LEU A 129 7.79 19.35 -6.43
CA LEU A 129 8.18 17.95 -6.62
C LEU A 129 7.85 17.10 -5.38
N ARG A 130 8.09 17.63 -4.18
CA ARG A 130 7.72 16.99 -2.92
C ARG A 130 6.21 16.85 -2.74
N ALA A 131 5.42 17.80 -3.24
CA ALA A 131 3.97 17.67 -3.28
C ALA A 131 3.51 16.53 -4.18
N ILE A 132 4.11 16.40 -5.37
CA ILE A 132 3.84 15.26 -6.27
C ILE A 132 4.28 13.93 -5.62
N GLN A 133 5.44 13.91 -4.97
CA GLN A 133 5.88 12.73 -4.21
C GLN A 133 4.89 12.33 -3.12
N GLY A 134 4.44 13.28 -2.30
CA GLY A 134 3.49 13.02 -1.21
C GLY A 134 2.18 12.46 -1.72
N LEU A 135 1.61 13.08 -2.76
CA LEU A 135 0.40 12.60 -3.41
C LEU A 135 0.58 11.18 -3.96
N SER A 136 1.70 10.89 -4.61
CA SER A 136 1.97 9.58 -5.18
C SER A 136 2.21 8.53 -4.09
N ALA A 137 3.00 8.84 -3.06
CA ALA A 137 3.33 7.94 -1.97
C ALA A 137 2.09 7.47 -1.20
N SER A 138 1.08 8.32 -1.03
CA SER A 138 -0.18 7.98 -0.36
C SER A 138 -1.03 6.94 -1.12
N GLY A 139 -0.79 6.76 -2.42
CA GLY A 139 -1.47 5.76 -3.24
C GLY A 139 -0.96 4.34 -3.06
N PHE A 140 0.17 4.15 -2.37
CA PHE A 140 0.74 2.81 -2.21
C PHE A 140 0.27 2.09 -0.94
N ALA A 141 0.51 2.65 0.24
CA ALA A 141 0.32 1.96 1.51
C ALA A 141 -1.12 1.44 1.77
N PRO A 142 -2.18 2.25 1.65
CA PRO A 142 -3.54 1.78 1.87
C PRO A 142 -4.00 0.80 0.80
N VAL A 143 -3.59 1.01 -0.46
CA VAL A 143 -3.95 0.12 -1.57
C VAL A 143 -3.26 -1.23 -1.43
N ALA A 144 -2.00 -1.27 -0.98
CA ALA A 144 -1.26 -2.49 -0.71
C ALA A 144 -1.87 -3.29 0.45
N LEU A 145 -2.32 -2.61 1.53
CA LEU A 145 -3.03 -3.27 2.64
C LEU A 145 -4.37 -3.87 2.17
N ALA A 146 -5.14 -3.14 1.37
CA ALA A 146 -6.37 -3.65 0.78
C ALA A 146 -6.08 -4.86 -0.14
N TYR A 147 -5.07 -4.76 -0.98
CA TYR A 147 -4.65 -5.86 -1.85
C TYR A 147 -4.26 -7.12 -1.06
N LEU A 148 -3.46 -6.99 0.00
CA LEU A 148 -3.08 -8.12 0.87
C LEU A 148 -4.30 -8.76 1.54
N SER A 149 -5.27 -7.96 1.98
CA SER A 149 -6.49 -8.46 2.60
C SER A 149 -7.40 -9.23 1.64
N GLU A 150 -7.37 -8.89 0.35
CA GLU A 150 -8.16 -9.53 -0.70
C GLU A 150 -7.44 -10.76 -1.30
N ALA A 151 -6.12 -10.66 -1.54
CA ALA A 151 -5.34 -11.64 -2.26
C ALA A 151 -4.84 -12.83 -1.42
N LEU A 152 -4.76 -12.68 -0.09
CA LEU A 152 -4.24 -13.72 0.80
C LEU A 152 -5.36 -14.52 1.47
N ALA A 153 -5.10 -15.80 1.71
CA ALA A 153 -5.97 -16.66 2.52
C ALA A 153 -6.05 -16.17 3.97
N PRO A 154 -7.21 -16.31 4.66
CA PRO A 154 -7.43 -15.77 6.00
C PRO A 154 -6.31 -16.03 7.02
N PRO A 155 -5.70 -17.22 7.11
CA PRO A 155 -4.66 -17.48 8.11
C PRO A 155 -3.36 -16.70 7.87
N ARG A 156 -3.10 -16.25 6.63
CA ARG A 156 -1.88 -15.50 6.26
C ARG A 156 -2.08 -13.97 6.33
N ARG A 157 -3.32 -13.48 6.32
CA ARG A 157 -3.64 -12.03 6.30
C ARG A 157 -3.07 -11.29 7.50
N ALA A 158 -3.30 -11.81 8.70
CA ALA A 158 -2.85 -11.15 9.93
C ALA A 158 -1.33 -10.97 9.97
N GLY A 159 -0.58 -12.00 9.57
CA GLY A 159 0.88 -11.93 9.48
C GLY A 159 1.37 -10.91 8.44
N ALA A 160 0.75 -10.87 7.26
CA ALA A 160 1.10 -9.94 6.20
C ALA A 160 0.81 -8.48 6.59
N ILE A 161 -0.35 -8.22 7.19
CA ILE A 161 -0.72 -6.88 7.69
C ILE A 161 0.22 -6.46 8.82
N GLY A 162 0.55 -7.39 9.74
CA GLY A 162 1.52 -7.13 10.81
C GLY A 162 2.90 -6.78 10.26
N ALA A 163 3.41 -7.52 9.27
CA ALA A 163 4.68 -7.23 8.61
C ALA A 163 4.67 -5.86 7.92
N MET A 164 3.57 -5.52 7.25
CA MET A 164 3.40 -4.20 6.62
C MET A 164 3.42 -3.08 7.67
N SER A 165 2.67 -3.23 8.76
CA SER A 165 2.65 -2.25 9.87
C SER A 165 4.03 -2.09 10.51
N THR A 166 4.77 -3.18 10.68
CA THR A 166 6.14 -3.14 11.16
C THR A 166 7.06 -2.38 10.20
N SER A 167 6.91 -2.57 8.89
CA SER A 167 7.70 -1.83 7.90
C SER A 167 7.45 -0.32 7.97
N PHE A 168 6.22 0.10 8.27
CA PHE A 168 5.90 1.53 8.46
C PHE A 168 6.65 2.14 9.65
N LEU A 169 6.75 1.41 10.76
CA LEU A 169 7.52 1.87 11.93
C LEU A 169 9.02 1.88 11.64
N MET A 170 9.51 0.83 10.98
CA MET A 170 10.93 0.72 10.62
C MET A 170 11.36 1.77 9.60
N ALA A 171 10.46 2.22 8.72
CA ALA A 171 10.74 3.29 7.76
C ALA A 171 11.14 4.60 8.45
N GLY A 172 10.60 4.87 9.63
CA GLY A 172 10.97 6.05 10.44
C GLY A 172 12.44 6.05 10.84
N ILE A 173 12.95 4.92 11.29
CA ILE A 173 14.35 4.77 11.67
C ILE A 173 15.23 4.67 10.43
N PHE A 174 14.89 3.76 9.51
CA PHE A 174 15.65 3.52 8.29
C PHE A 174 15.79 4.79 7.44
N GLY A 175 14.69 5.53 7.26
CA GLY A 175 14.68 6.75 6.44
C GLY A 175 15.58 7.84 6.99
N GLN A 176 15.54 8.07 8.31
CA GLN A 176 16.38 9.07 8.96
C GLN A 176 17.87 8.68 8.95
N VAL A 177 18.18 7.42 9.25
CA VAL A 177 19.56 6.93 9.23
C VAL A 177 20.14 6.99 7.82
N LEU A 178 19.41 6.48 6.82
CA LEU A 178 19.83 6.49 5.43
C LEU A 178 20.07 7.93 4.93
N ALA A 179 19.11 8.82 5.17
CA ALA A 179 19.22 10.21 4.73
C ALA A 179 20.37 10.95 5.43
N SER A 180 20.60 10.70 6.73
CA SER A 180 21.74 11.26 7.46
C SER A 180 23.08 10.79 6.90
N LEU A 181 23.23 9.49 6.66
CA LEU A 181 24.47 8.92 6.13
C LEU A 181 24.76 9.43 4.72
N VAL A 182 23.75 9.46 3.86
CA VAL A 182 23.90 9.96 2.48
C VAL A 182 24.24 11.45 2.49
N ALA A 183 23.53 12.26 3.28
CA ALA A 183 23.78 13.70 3.37
C ALA A 183 25.21 14.00 3.90
N LEU A 184 25.71 13.20 4.84
CA LEU A 184 27.03 13.38 5.45
C LEU A 184 28.17 13.01 4.49
N HIS A 185 28.03 11.93 3.71
CA HIS A 185 29.14 11.37 2.93
C HIS A 185 29.09 11.70 1.45
N LEU A 186 27.92 11.87 0.87
CA LEU A 186 27.71 12.05 -0.57
C LEU A 186 27.06 13.39 -0.94
N GLY A 187 26.42 14.06 0.03
CA GLY A 187 25.55 15.20 -0.19
C GLY A 187 24.10 14.82 -0.33
N TRP A 188 23.20 15.75 0.04
CA TRP A 188 21.76 15.51 0.10
C TRP A 188 21.15 15.17 -1.26
N GLN A 189 21.70 15.65 -2.34
CA GLN A 189 21.22 15.40 -3.71
C GLN A 189 21.19 13.92 -4.04
N TRP A 190 22.17 13.15 -3.55
CA TRP A 190 22.31 11.72 -3.82
C TRP A 190 21.25 10.86 -3.12
N PHE A 191 20.61 11.38 -2.10
CA PHE A 191 19.53 10.67 -1.43
C PHE A 191 18.36 10.34 -2.38
N PHE A 192 17.96 11.30 -3.19
CA PHE A 192 16.82 11.14 -4.10
C PHE A 192 17.08 10.12 -5.23
N PRO A 193 18.18 10.16 -6.00
CA PRO A 193 18.41 9.15 -7.03
C PRO A 193 18.66 7.76 -6.44
N LEU A 194 19.28 7.66 -5.27
CA LEU A 194 19.43 6.38 -4.57
C LEU A 194 18.06 5.76 -4.23
N CYS A 195 17.19 6.53 -3.60
CA CYS A 195 15.86 6.06 -3.28
C CYS A 195 15.01 5.82 -4.53
N GLY A 196 15.10 6.68 -5.54
CA GLY A 196 14.44 6.50 -6.83
C GLY A 196 14.86 5.22 -7.54
N GLY A 197 16.14 4.89 -7.51
CA GLY A 197 16.69 3.64 -8.04
C GLY A 197 16.14 2.40 -7.30
N LEU A 198 16.08 2.45 -5.96
CA LEU A 198 15.49 1.37 -5.17
C LEU A 198 13.99 1.20 -5.43
N LEU A 199 13.26 2.31 -5.60
CA LEU A 199 11.84 2.27 -5.97
C LEU A 199 11.62 1.74 -7.39
N ALA A 200 12.51 2.06 -8.34
CA ALA A 200 12.46 1.54 -9.70
C ALA A 200 12.66 0.02 -9.76
N VAL A 201 13.50 -0.53 -8.89
CA VAL A 201 13.68 -2.00 -8.78
C VAL A 201 12.44 -2.68 -8.18
N ALA A 202 11.67 -1.95 -7.36
CA ALA A 202 10.45 -2.46 -6.75
C ALA A 202 9.20 -2.36 -7.65
N LEU A 203 9.28 -1.65 -8.79
CA LEU A 203 8.18 -1.43 -9.74
C LEU A 203 7.98 -2.64 -10.66
#